data_4b344ed3c27fcea5673eb0aa0f504e72
#
_entry.id   4b344ed3c27fcea5673eb0aa0f504e72
#
_cell.length_a   1.000
_cell.length_b   1.000
_cell.length_c   1.000
_cell.angle_alpha   90.00
_cell.angle_beta   90.00
_cell.angle_gamma   90.00
#
_symmetry.space_group_name_H-M   'P 1'
#
loop_
_entity.id
_entity.type
_entity.pdbx_description
1 polymer ?
#
loop_
_entity_poly.entity_id
_entity_poly.type
_entity_poly.pdbx_seq_one_letter_code
_entity_poly.pdbx_strand_id
1 'polypeptide(L)'
;MAWPLPRRSRTRTRTWHQPRPRPRTGRARRQRGRGDAGFATAETAVALPALVLLAAMLIWGVLAAAAQIRCVDAARVGARAAARGEPDAAAIARSAAPPGAAVQVGVETDTVRVTVDAPCAGPGRLAAVLSVRLSATAVAAREDTLVGGGGAGSWPS
;
A
#
# COMPACT_ATOMS: atom_id res chain seq x y z
N MET A 1 -44.60 75.42 82.59
CA MET A 1 -45.18 74.38 81.74
C MET A 1 -44.10 73.81 80.88
N ALA A 2 -43.54 72.61 81.21
CA ALA A 2 -42.46 72.00 80.47
C ALA A 2 -42.96 70.64 79.91
N TRP A 3 -42.95 70.51 78.66
CA TRP A 3 -43.38 69.32 77.88
C TRP A 3 -42.26 68.24 77.89
N PRO A 4 -42.51 66.96 78.20
CA PRO A 4 -41.52 65.94 78.17
C PRO A 4 -41.30 65.43 76.72
N LEU A 5 -40.01 65.35 76.35
CA LEU A 5 -39.59 64.83 75.05
C LEU A 5 -39.69 63.26 74.97
N PRO A 6 -40.14 62.70 73.87
CA PRO A 6 -40.31 61.29 73.72
C PRO A 6 -38.95 60.55 73.65
N ARG A 7 -38.79 59.43 74.38
CA ARG A 7 -37.69 58.53 74.39
C ARG A 7 -37.60 57.83 73.03
N ARG A 8 -36.52 58.02 72.31
CA ARG A 8 -36.18 57.25 71.12
C ARG A 8 -35.89 55.79 71.50
N SER A 9 -36.75 54.86 71.07
CA SER A 9 -36.54 53.44 71.12
C SER A 9 -35.44 53.06 70.10
N ARG A 10 -34.32 52.54 70.57
CA ARG A 10 -33.25 51.94 69.74
C ARG A 10 -33.79 50.63 69.19
N THR A 11 -34.25 50.62 67.97
CA THR A 11 -34.46 49.40 67.19
C THR A 11 -33.11 48.72 66.95
N ARG A 12 -32.92 47.64 67.64
CA ARG A 12 -31.76 46.73 67.46
C ARG A 12 -31.96 46.01 66.12
N THR A 13 -31.33 46.50 65.09
CA THR A 13 -31.26 45.78 63.82
C THR A 13 -30.51 44.47 64.00
N ARG A 14 -31.25 43.38 63.97
CA ARG A 14 -30.74 42.01 63.95
C ARG A 14 -30.13 41.79 62.59
N THR A 15 -28.81 41.92 62.47
CA THR A 15 -28.06 41.52 61.28
C THR A 15 -28.14 40.00 61.16
N TRP A 16 -28.94 39.56 60.21
CA TRP A 16 -28.96 38.16 59.81
C TRP A 16 -27.63 37.86 59.10
N HIS A 17 -26.73 37.17 59.79
CA HIS A 17 -25.55 36.57 59.14
C HIS A 17 -26.07 35.50 58.19
N GLN A 18 -26.18 35.81 56.90
CA GLN A 18 -26.31 34.80 55.86
C GLN A 18 -25.05 33.94 55.89
N PRO A 19 -25.17 32.61 56.01
CA PRO A 19 -24.02 31.74 55.85
C PRO A 19 -23.54 31.86 54.39
N ARG A 20 -22.33 32.34 54.23
CA ARG A 20 -21.67 32.34 52.90
C ARG A 20 -21.68 30.93 52.34
N PRO A 21 -22.20 30.69 51.09
CA PRO A 21 -22.10 29.40 50.47
C PRO A 21 -20.59 29.03 50.36
N ARG A 22 -20.20 27.97 51.00
CA ARG A 22 -18.84 27.41 50.88
C ARG A 22 -18.63 27.10 49.40
N PRO A 23 -17.53 27.55 48.76
CA PRO A 23 -17.23 27.17 47.39
C PRO A 23 -17.09 25.64 47.36
N ARG A 24 -17.95 24.97 46.67
CA ARG A 24 -17.76 23.57 46.30
C ARG A 24 -16.57 23.49 45.36
N THR A 25 -15.38 23.64 45.94
CA THR A 25 -14.15 23.47 45.20
C THR A 25 -13.93 22.00 44.86
N GLY A 26 -14.04 21.70 43.56
CA GLY A 26 -12.99 20.91 42.99
C GLY A 26 -12.99 19.39 43.18
N ARG A 27 -14.13 18.67 43.03
CA ARG A 27 -14.03 17.22 42.84
C ARG A 27 -14.59 16.72 41.51
N ALA A 28 -15.23 17.56 40.72
CA ALA A 28 -15.83 17.17 39.43
C ALA A 28 -14.88 17.29 38.22
N ARG A 29 -13.68 17.86 38.37
CA ARG A 29 -12.78 18.13 37.23
C ARG A 29 -11.66 17.08 37.01
N ARG A 30 -11.48 16.13 37.95
CA ARG A 30 -10.44 15.09 37.83
C ARG A 30 -10.90 13.80 37.13
N GLN A 31 -12.19 13.65 36.84
CA GLN A 31 -12.71 12.43 36.23
C GLN A 31 -12.84 12.48 34.72
N ARG A 32 -12.79 13.67 34.10
CA ARG A 32 -12.85 13.79 32.63
C ARG A 32 -11.55 13.46 31.90
N GLY A 33 -10.39 13.58 32.56
CA GLY A 33 -9.10 13.29 31.92
C GLY A 33 -8.67 11.81 31.94
N ARG A 34 -9.38 10.95 32.66
CA ARG A 34 -9.00 9.53 32.76
C ARG A 34 -9.70 8.64 31.74
N GLY A 35 -10.87 9.09 31.22
CA GLY A 35 -11.59 8.39 30.17
C GLY A 35 -10.97 8.60 28.79
N ASP A 36 -10.53 9.81 28.49
CA ASP A 36 -10.00 10.17 27.17
C ASP A 36 -8.61 9.58 26.90
N ALA A 37 -7.77 9.45 27.94
CA ALA A 37 -6.45 8.82 27.82
C ALA A 37 -6.54 7.31 27.51
N GLY A 38 -7.56 6.61 28.05
CA GLY A 38 -7.79 5.20 27.76
C GLY A 38 -8.35 4.95 26.37
N PHE A 39 -9.17 5.87 25.87
CA PHE A 39 -9.77 5.79 24.52
C PHE A 39 -8.69 6.00 23.43
N ALA A 40 -7.85 7.01 23.57
CA ALA A 40 -6.76 7.28 22.64
C ALA A 40 -5.74 6.12 22.58
N THR A 41 -5.48 5.45 23.70
CA THR A 41 -4.57 4.29 23.74
C THR A 41 -5.21 3.07 23.07
N ALA A 42 -6.51 2.84 23.25
CA ALA A 42 -7.23 1.75 22.59
C ALA A 42 -7.33 1.97 21.07
N GLU A 43 -7.53 3.20 20.62
CA GLU A 43 -7.58 3.58 19.20
C GLU A 43 -6.22 3.37 18.52
N THR A 44 -5.12 3.81 19.14
CA THR A 44 -3.76 3.56 18.63
C THR A 44 -3.41 2.07 18.60
N ALA A 45 -3.85 1.30 19.57
CA ALA A 45 -3.61 -0.15 19.60
C ALA A 45 -4.26 -0.89 18.42
N VAL A 46 -5.38 -0.39 17.91
CA VAL A 46 -6.04 -0.95 16.71
C VAL A 46 -5.49 -0.34 15.42
N ALA A 47 -5.16 0.96 15.43
CA ALA A 47 -4.66 1.65 14.25
C ALA A 47 -3.26 1.19 13.83
N LEU A 48 -2.34 0.93 14.78
CA LEU A 48 -0.98 0.50 14.48
C LEU A 48 -0.90 -0.80 13.68
N PRO A 49 -1.56 -1.91 14.06
CA PRO A 49 -1.52 -3.13 13.25
C PRO A 49 -2.18 -2.95 11.88
N ALA A 50 -3.22 -2.12 11.76
CA ALA A 50 -3.85 -1.82 10.48
C ALA A 50 -2.88 -1.07 9.54
N LEU A 51 -2.14 -0.08 10.06
CA LEU A 51 -1.13 0.66 9.30
C LEU A 51 0.05 -0.24 8.89
N VAL A 52 0.50 -1.14 9.77
CA VAL A 52 1.55 -2.12 9.45
C VAL A 52 1.10 -3.06 8.34
N LEU A 53 -0.13 -3.56 8.39
CA LEU A 53 -0.70 -4.40 7.34
C LEU A 53 -0.82 -3.63 6.02
N LEU A 54 -1.28 -2.40 6.05
CA LEU A 54 -1.35 -1.54 4.86
C LEU A 54 0.04 -1.33 4.25
N ALA A 55 1.04 -0.99 5.08
CA ALA A 55 2.41 -0.81 4.61
C ALA A 55 2.98 -2.10 3.98
N ALA A 56 2.75 -3.26 4.61
CA ALA A 56 3.16 -4.56 4.08
C ALA A 56 2.51 -4.85 2.72
N MET A 57 1.22 -4.53 2.56
CA MET A 57 0.51 -4.69 1.28
C MET A 57 1.05 -3.78 0.19
N LEU A 58 1.37 -2.52 0.52
CA LEU A 58 1.96 -1.59 -0.44
C LEU A 58 3.35 -2.04 -0.89
N ILE A 59 4.20 -2.49 0.04
CA ILE A 59 5.52 -3.02 -0.28
C ILE A 59 5.39 -4.26 -1.17
N TRP A 60 4.49 -5.18 -0.84
CA TRP A 60 4.25 -6.36 -1.67
C TRP A 60 3.76 -5.98 -3.08
N GLY A 61 2.86 -5.00 -3.20
CA GLY A 61 2.39 -4.50 -4.49
C GLY A 61 3.54 -3.95 -5.36
N VAL A 62 4.48 -3.21 -4.76
CA VAL A 62 5.67 -2.71 -5.46
C VAL A 62 6.58 -3.87 -5.92
N LEU A 63 6.79 -4.88 -5.06
CA LEU A 63 7.58 -6.05 -5.42
C LEU A 63 6.93 -6.87 -6.55
N ALA A 64 5.61 -7.03 -6.52
CA ALA A 64 4.86 -7.69 -7.58
C ALA A 64 4.96 -6.92 -8.91
N ALA A 65 4.85 -5.59 -8.89
CA ALA A 65 5.04 -4.76 -10.07
C ALA A 65 6.46 -4.87 -10.64
N ALA A 66 7.48 -4.87 -9.78
CA ALA A 66 8.88 -5.06 -10.19
C ALA A 66 9.09 -6.45 -10.82
N ALA A 67 8.51 -7.50 -10.26
CA ALA A 67 8.56 -8.84 -10.82
C ALA A 67 7.85 -8.92 -12.19
N GLN A 68 6.72 -8.24 -12.36
CA GLN A 68 6.02 -8.17 -13.64
C GLN A 68 6.89 -7.50 -14.72
N ILE A 69 7.57 -6.40 -14.39
CA ILE A 69 8.51 -5.74 -15.32
C ILE A 69 9.61 -6.71 -15.75
N ARG A 70 10.17 -7.48 -14.81
CA ARG A 70 11.19 -8.50 -15.14
C ARG A 70 10.63 -9.58 -16.05
N CYS A 71 9.39 -10.02 -15.88
CA CYS A 71 8.77 -10.98 -16.81
C CYS A 71 8.66 -10.41 -18.23
N VAL A 72 8.24 -9.14 -18.36
CA VAL A 72 8.15 -8.46 -19.67
C VAL A 72 9.52 -8.34 -20.32
N ASP A 73 10.55 -7.93 -19.58
CA ASP A 73 11.90 -7.77 -20.10
C ASP A 73 12.51 -9.13 -20.51
N ALA A 74 12.32 -10.16 -19.69
CA ALA A 74 12.74 -11.51 -20.00
C ALA A 74 12.09 -12.06 -21.27
N ALA A 75 10.77 -11.86 -21.42
CA ALA A 75 10.05 -12.26 -22.63
C ALA A 75 10.60 -11.54 -23.87
N ARG A 76 10.85 -10.22 -23.78
CA ARG A 76 11.42 -9.43 -24.90
C ARG A 76 12.84 -9.84 -25.28
N VAL A 77 13.70 -10.07 -24.28
CA VAL A 77 15.08 -10.51 -24.50
C VAL A 77 15.10 -11.89 -25.12
N GLY A 78 14.30 -12.82 -24.59
CA GLY A 78 14.16 -14.16 -25.14
C GLY A 78 13.60 -14.16 -26.57
N ALA A 79 12.58 -13.35 -26.87
CA ALA A 79 12.01 -13.26 -28.21
C ALA A 79 13.02 -12.73 -29.24
N ARG A 80 13.86 -11.74 -28.87
CA ARG A 80 14.93 -11.25 -29.75
C ARG A 80 16.01 -12.28 -29.97
N ALA A 81 16.42 -13.01 -28.94
CA ALA A 81 17.43 -14.08 -29.06
C ALA A 81 16.89 -15.20 -29.96
N ALA A 82 15.65 -15.63 -29.74
CA ALA A 82 15.03 -16.66 -30.58
C ALA A 82 14.82 -16.21 -32.04
N ALA A 83 14.48 -14.92 -32.28
CA ALA A 83 14.35 -14.37 -33.62
C ALA A 83 15.67 -14.40 -34.43
N ARG A 84 16.82 -14.28 -33.73
CA ARG A 84 18.15 -14.44 -34.32
C ARG A 84 18.59 -15.90 -34.48
N GLY A 85 17.72 -16.85 -34.10
CA GLY A 85 18.05 -18.28 -34.19
C GLY A 85 19.00 -18.75 -33.09
N GLU A 86 19.17 -18.02 -31.98
CA GLU A 86 20.04 -18.43 -30.87
C GLU A 86 19.46 -19.67 -30.16
N PRO A 87 20.24 -20.79 -30.09
CA PRO A 87 19.74 -22.03 -29.48
C PRO A 87 19.44 -21.90 -28.00
N ASP A 88 20.09 -20.97 -27.31
CA ASP A 88 19.98 -20.74 -25.87
C ASP A 88 18.95 -19.64 -25.50
N ALA A 89 18.10 -19.23 -26.41
CA ALA A 89 17.11 -18.16 -26.19
C ALA A 89 16.26 -18.34 -24.92
N ALA A 90 15.88 -19.58 -24.60
CA ALA A 90 15.15 -19.90 -23.38
C ALA A 90 16.00 -19.73 -22.10
N ALA A 91 17.30 -20.03 -22.17
CA ALA A 91 18.24 -19.84 -21.05
C ALA A 91 18.49 -18.34 -20.83
N ILE A 92 18.68 -17.58 -21.91
CA ILE A 92 18.81 -16.12 -21.89
C ILE A 92 17.58 -15.49 -21.24
N ALA A 93 16.37 -15.87 -21.65
CA ALA A 93 15.13 -15.38 -21.05
C ALA A 93 15.05 -15.73 -19.56
N ARG A 94 15.41 -16.97 -19.15
CA ARG A 94 15.40 -17.38 -17.73
C ARG A 94 16.37 -16.57 -16.88
N SER A 95 17.54 -16.21 -17.40
CA SER A 95 18.51 -15.41 -16.65
C SER A 95 18.00 -14.00 -16.30
N ALA A 96 17.12 -13.45 -17.13
CA ALA A 96 16.49 -12.14 -16.92
C ALA A 96 15.18 -12.21 -16.11
N ALA A 97 14.58 -13.40 -16.02
CA ALA A 97 13.29 -13.62 -15.38
C ALA A 97 13.37 -13.62 -13.85
N PRO A 98 12.25 -13.42 -13.13
CA PRO A 98 12.21 -13.62 -11.69
C PRO A 98 12.53 -15.06 -11.28
N PRO A 99 12.99 -15.30 -10.04
CA PRO A 99 13.24 -16.64 -9.53
C PRO A 99 11.99 -17.53 -9.63
N GLY A 100 12.16 -18.77 -10.08
CA GLY A 100 11.05 -19.72 -10.23
C GLY A 100 10.17 -19.49 -11.45
N ALA A 101 10.54 -18.60 -12.37
CA ALA A 101 9.80 -18.38 -13.60
C ALA A 101 9.94 -19.58 -14.57
N ALA A 102 8.83 -19.95 -15.18
CA ALA A 102 8.77 -20.86 -16.33
C ALA A 102 8.86 -20.05 -17.64
N VAL A 103 9.72 -20.48 -18.55
CA VAL A 103 9.89 -19.86 -19.86
C VAL A 103 9.51 -20.85 -20.94
N GLN A 104 8.63 -20.45 -21.86
CA GLN A 104 8.20 -21.22 -23.02
C GLN A 104 8.54 -20.45 -24.29
N VAL A 105 9.17 -21.13 -25.24
CA VAL A 105 9.51 -20.57 -26.55
C VAL A 105 8.74 -21.35 -27.61
N GLY A 106 7.83 -20.68 -28.30
CA GLY A 106 7.10 -21.21 -29.44
C GLY A 106 7.64 -20.60 -30.72
N VAL A 107 7.99 -21.43 -31.68
CA VAL A 107 8.43 -21.01 -33.01
C VAL A 107 7.29 -21.25 -33.99
N GLU A 108 6.85 -20.19 -34.63
CA GLU A 108 5.87 -20.19 -35.73
C GLU A 108 6.62 -19.97 -37.07
N THR A 109 5.90 -19.99 -38.17
CA THR A 109 6.52 -19.88 -39.50
C THR A 109 7.37 -18.61 -39.62
N ASP A 110 6.78 -17.45 -39.31
CA ASP A 110 7.43 -16.15 -39.51
C ASP A 110 7.70 -15.40 -38.20
N THR A 111 7.27 -15.97 -37.08
CA THR A 111 7.39 -15.32 -35.75
C THR A 111 7.84 -16.27 -34.68
N VAL A 112 8.45 -15.72 -33.64
CA VAL A 112 8.76 -16.44 -32.41
C VAL A 112 8.01 -15.79 -31.27
N ARG A 113 7.38 -16.62 -30.44
CA ARG A 113 6.63 -16.23 -29.25
C ARG A 113 7.35 -16.75 -28.02
N VAL A 114 7.64 -15.86 -27.09
CA VAL A 114 8.22 -16.24 -25.77
C VAL A 114 7.24 -15.82 -24.68
N THR A 115 6.84 -16.80 -23.86
CA THR A 115 5.98 -16.59 -22.71
C THR A 115 6.77 -16.89 -21.43
N VAL A 116 6.68 -15.97 -20.45
CA VAL A 116 7.33 -16.07 -19.14
C VAL A 116 6.25 -16.01 -18.08
N ASP A 117 6.16 -17.05 -17.27
CA ASP A 117 5.22 -17.17 -16.15
C ASP A 117 6.00 -17.27 -14.85
N ALA A 118 5.69 -16.39 -13.88
CA ALA A 118 6.35 -16.37 -12.59
C ALA A 118 5.33 -16.36 -11.43
N PRO A 119 5.56 -17.17 -10.38
CA PRO A 119 4.76 -17.07 -9.17
C PRO A 119 5.21 -15.86 -8.35
N CYS A 120 4.26 -15.06 -7.87
CA CYS A 120 4.50 -14.00 -6.90
C CYS A 120 3.73 -14.33 -5.62
N ALA A 121 4.45 -14.83 -4.61
CA ALA A 121 3.86 -15.16 -3.33
C ALA A 121 3.61 -13.89 -2.49
N GLY A 122 2.51 -13.85 -1.75
CA GLY A 122 2.22 -12.78 -0.81
C GLY A 122 3.16 -12.76 0.40
N PRO A 123 3.12 -11.70 1.22
CA PRO A 123 4.02 -11.54 2.36
C PRO A 123 3.67 -12.53 3.50
N GLY A 124 4.69 -13.21 4.02
CA GLY A 124 4.63 -14.03 5.22
C GLY A 124 3.54 -15.12 5.19
N ARG A 125 2.70 -15.17 6.23
CA ARG A 125 1.62 -16.17 6.34
C ARG A 125 0.46 -15.97 5.35
N LEU A 126 0.38 -14.80 4.72
CA LEU A 126 -0.61 -14.49 3.69
C LEU A 126 -0.21 -15.04 2.31
N ALA A 127 0.98 -15.59 2.16
CA ALA A 127 1.47 -16.16 0.91
C ALA A 127 0.53 -17.22 0.30
N ALA A 128 -0.13 -18.02 1.16
CA ALA A 128 -1.07 -19.05 0.73
C ALA A 128 -2.38 -18.49 0.14
N VAL A 129 -2.79 -17.30 0.57
CA VAL A 129 -4.05 -16.65 0.16
C VAL A 129 -3.81 -15.59 -0.92
N LEU A 130 -2.65 -14.94 -0.88
CA LEU A 130 -2.26 -13.84 -1.78
C LEU A 130 -1.16 -14.29 -2.74
N SER A 131 -1.35 -15.40 -3.43
CA SER A 131 -0.46 -15.79 -4.53
C SER A 131 -1.03 -15.29 -5.86
N VAL A 132 -0.24 -14.50 -6.60
CA VAL A 132 -0.59 -14.02 -7.93
C VAL A 132 0.37 -14.65 -8.93
N ARG A 133 -0.16 -15.12 -10.05
CA ARG A 133 0.66 -15.56 -11.19
C ARG A 133 0.85 -14.37 -12.12
N LEU A 134 2.12 -14.04 -12.36
CA LEU A 134 2.53 -13.01 -13.30
C LEU A 134 2.86 -13.68 -14.62
N SER A 135 2.38 -13.12 -15.72
CA SER A 135 2.65 -13.64 -17.06
C SER A 135 2.98 -12.49 -18.01
N ALA A 136 3.93 -12.74 -18.89
CA ALA A 136 4.27 -11.82 -19.97
C ALA A 136 4.60 -12.61 -21.25
N THR A 137 4.15 -12.08 -22.39
CA THR A 137 4.41 -12.66 -23.70
C THR A 137 5.01 -11.61 -24.61
N ALA A 138 6.04 -11.97 -25.36
CA ALA A 138 6.61 -11.17 -26.42
C ALA A 138 6.66 -11.97 -27.72
N VAL A 139 6.46 -11.27 -28.84
CA VAL A 139 6.52 -11.83 -30.19
C VAL A 139 7.56 -11.06 -30.99
N ALA A 140 8.43 -11.75 -31.73
CA ALA A 140 9.38 -11.16 -32.65
C ALA A 140 9.29 -11.84 -34.02
N ALA A 141 9.51 -11.10 -35.09
CA ALA A 141 9.65 -11.67 -36.43
C ALA A 141 10.97 -12.44 -36.53
N ARG A 142 10.97 -13.54 -37.25
CA ARG A 142 12.19 -14.32 -37.53
C ARG A 142 13.05 -13.59 -38.59
N GLU A 143 14.32 -13.41 -38.30
CA GLU A 143 15.25 -12.70 -39.19
C GLU A 143 15.67 -13.53 -40.38
N ASP A 144 15.70 -14.85 -40.24
CA ASP A 144 16.06 -15.81 -41.29
C ASP A 144 15.05 -15.86 -42.46
N THR A 145 13.75 -15.60 -42.17
CA THR A 145 12.71 -15.54 -43.19
C THR A 145 12.77 -14.25 -44.02
N LEU A 146 13.30 -13.14 -43.41
CA LEU A 146 13.40 -11.85 -44.11
C LEU A 146 14.54 -11.86 -45.16
N VAL A 147 15.58 -12.67 -44.99
CA VAL A 147 16.70 -12.76 -45.93
C VAL A 147 16.32 -13.59 -47.19
N GLY A 148 15.38 -14.53 -47.05
CA GLY A 148 14.92 -15.37 -48.17
C GLY A 148 13.92 -14.66 -49.11
N GLY A 149 13.27 -13.58 -48.66
CA GLY A 149 12.24 -12.84 -49.47
C GLY A 149 12.78 -11.65 -50.25
N GLY A 150 14.03 -11.22 -50.05
CA GLY A 150 14.58 -9.97 -50.64
C GLY A 150 15.41 -10.13 -51.92
N GLY A 151 15.45 -11.30 -52.54
CA GLY A 151 16.33 -11.57 -53.65
C GLY A 151 15.61 -11.64 -55.01
N ALA A 152 14.90 -10.63 -55.51
CA ALA A 152 14.61 -10.46 -56.91
C ALA A 152 14.05 -9.06 -57.23
N GLY A 153 14.65 -8.03 -56.71
CA GLY A 153 14.45 -6.67 -57.23
C GLY A 153 15.53 -6.43 -58.32
N SER A 154 15.32 -6.95 -59.51
CA SER A 154 16.08 -6.52 -60.71
C SER A 154 15.75 -5.06 -60.95
N TRP A 155 16.70 -4.18 -60.74
CA TRP A 155 16.64 -2.80 -61.15
C TRP A 155 16.77 -2.76 -62.68
N PRO A 156 15.82 -2.21 -63.45
CA PRO A 156 16.00 -1.99 -64.88
C PRO A 156 17.04 -0.89 -65.09
N SER A 157 18.05 -1.22 -65.92
CA SER A 157 19.06 -0.28 -66.46
C SER A 157 18.47 0.81 -67.34
#